data_9ece7fd8c9a5333e1bc22e9241568312
#
_entry.id   9ece7fd8c9a5333e1bc22e9241568312
#
_cell.length_a   1.000
_cell.length_b   1.000
_cell.length_c   1.000
_cell.angle_alpha   90.00
_cell.angle_beta   90.00
_cell.angle_gamma   90.00
#
_symmetry.space_group_name_H-M   'P 1'
#
loop_
_entity.id
_entity.type
_entity.pdbx_description
1 polymer ?
#
loop_
_entity_poly.entity_id
_entity_poly.type
_entity_poly.pdbx_seq_one_letter_code
_entity_poly.pdbx_strand_id
1 'polypeptide(L)'
;GSPIFKVQPNIVCLFNGNQLEALLPLGVKKIGPIKVLEWLGGLVTDYMSPIIKPNSKFFKDNFLSLWEEIKSAISDYDVIHLSKQKPYIGEEKNPFSHFLESSFMMNSRQSFFENDWDEYKKLHIKQKFLRDSRRRRRRLSELGNLEFKIYDSPSDLSALIDTMFKQKSRRYKEKEGWDIFKKDEYR
;
A
#
# COMPACT_ATOMS: atom_id res chain seq x y z
N GLY A 1 19.25 -2.96 11.96
CA GLY A 1 17.89 -2.80 11.49
C GLY A 1 17.50 -1.34 11.45
N SER A 2 16.56 -0.94 10.58
CA SER A 2 16.04 0.42 10.60
C SER A 2 15.40 0.69 11.96
N PRO A 3 15.84 1.73 12.71
CA PRO A 3 15.24 2.06 14.00
C PRO A 3 13.75 2.43 13.87
N ILE A 4 13.33 2.80 12.68
CA ILE A 4 11.97 3.26 12.37
C ILE A 4 10.92 2.17 12.57
N PHE A 5 11.20 0.92 12.18
CA PHE A 5 10.17 -0.13 12.17
C PHE A 5 10.41 -1.27 13.14
N LYS A 6 11.54 -1.28 13.88
CA LYS A 6 11.97 -2.41 14.73
C LYS A 6 11.84 -3.77 14.00
N VAL A 7 12.07 -3.75 12.69
CA VAL A 7 11.99 -4.90 11.79
C VAL A 7 13.40 -5.17 11.27
N GLN A 8 13.85 -6.42 11.34
CA GLN A 8 15.06 -6.86 10.70
C GLN A 8 14.74 -7.17 9.22
N PRO A 9 15.28 -6.41 8.24
CA PRO A 9 15.02 -6.68 6.84
C PRO A 9 15.65 -8.01 6.41
N ASN A 10 14.89 -8.76 5.61
CA ASN A 10 15.32 -9.99 4.94
C ASN A 10 14.84 -9.90 3.49
N ILE A 11 15.55 -9.12 2.67
CA ILE A 11 15.18 -8.92 1.27
C ILE A 11 15.72 -10.09 0.45
N VAL A 12 14.80 -10.84 -0.13
CA VAL A 12 15.15 -12.00 -0.97
C VAL A 12 15.11 -11.59 -2.43
N CYS A 13 16.20 -11.85 -3.13
CA CYS A 13 16.32 -11.68 -4.59
C CYS A 13 16.44 -13.05 -5.24
N LEU A 14 15.53 -13.36 -6.16
CA LEU A 14 15.51 -14.62 -6.90
C LEU A 14 16.06 -14.40 -8.30
N PHE A 15 17.08 -15.18 -8.66
CA PHE A 15 17.74 -15.10 -9.95
C PHE A 15 17.56 -16.40 -10.73
N ASN A 16 17.37 -16.26 -12.04
CA ASN A 16 17.53 -17.33 -13.00
C ASN A 16 18.77 -17.03 -13.85
N GLY A 17 19.87 -17.73 -13.56
CA GLY A 17 21.21 -17.34 -14.04
C GLY A 17 21.56 -15.95 -13.51
N ASN A 18 21.87 -15.00 -14.39
CA ASN A 18 22.20 -13.61 -14.03
C ASN A 18 20.99 -12.67 -14.06
N GLN A 19 19.77 -13.17 -14.26
CA GLN A 19 18.58 -12.35 -14.42
C GLN A 19 17.74 -12.37 -13.15
N LEU A 20 17.46 -11.17 -12.59
CA LEU A 20 16.55 -11.02 -11.47
C LEU A 20 15.11 -11.30 -11.93
N GLU A 21 14.47 -12.28 -11.35
CA GLU A 21 13.12 -12.72 -11.68
C GLU A 21 12.08 -12.24 -10.65
N ALA A 22 12.47 -12.20 -9.38
CA ALA A 22 11.60 -11.69 -8.32
C ALA A 22 12.40 -11.10 -7.15
N LEU A 23 11.78 -10.14 -6.46
CA LEU A 23 12.27 -9.56 -5.22
C LEU A 23 11.16 -9.64 -4.18
N LEU A 24 11.46 -10.24 -3.03
CA LEU A 24 10.54 -10.35 -1.90
C LEU A 24 11.05 -9.45 -0.77
N PRO A 25 10.41 -8.31 -0.52
CA PRO A 25 10.78 -7.40 0.56
C PRO A 25 10.20 -7.92 1.89
N LEU A 26 10.85 -8.93 2.45
CA LEU A 26 10.48 -9.55 3.72
C LEU A 26 11.27 -8.95 4.89
N GLY A 27 10.75 -9.12 6.08
CA GLY A 27 11.43 -8.76 7.30
C GLY A 27 10.88 -9.51 8.51
N VAL A 28 11.71 -9.66 9.54
CA VAL A 28 11.31 -10.28 10.81
C VAL A 28 11.08 -9.20 11.85
N LYS A 29 9.89 -9.18 12.42
CA LYS A 29 9.46 -8.26 13.47
C LYS A 29 9.23 -9.01 14.76
N LYS A 30 9.76 -8.49 15.86
CA LYS A 30 9.50 -9.03 17.19
C LYS A 30 8.25 -8.39 17.81
N ILE A 31 7.28 -9.23 18.18
CA ILE A 31 6.04 -8.83 18.86
C ILE A 31 5.98 -9.61 20.18
N GLY A 32 6.36 -8.96 21.28
CA GLY A 32 6.57 -9.67 22.56
C GLY A 32 7.66 -10.73 22.41
N PRO A 33 7.40 -12.00 22.78
CA PRO A 33 8.35 -13.10 22.60
C PRO A 33 8.39 -13.66 21.18
N ILE A 34 7.38 -13.36 20.34
CA ILE A 34 7.17 -14.00 19.04
C ILE A 34 7.89 -13.19 17.94
N LYS A 35 8.56 -13.89 17.03
CA LYS A 35 9.16 -13.34 15.81
C LYS A 35 8.26 -13.64 14.61
N VAL A 36 7.82 -12.61 13.94
CA VAL A 36 6.88 -12.69 12.81
C VAL A 36 7.61 -12.32 11.52
N LEU A 37 7.61 -13.22 10.55
CA LEU A 37 8.03 -12.94 9.18
C LEU A 37 6.88 -12.23 8.46
N GLU A 38 7.10 -11.00 8.02
CA GLU A 38 6.10 -10.16 7.37
C GLU A 38 6.69 -9.42 6.15
N TRP A 39 5.82 -8.83 5.34
CA TRP A 39 6.27 -7.88 4.30
C TRP A 39 6.81 -6.60 4.95
N LEU A 40 7.88 -6.05 4.38
CA LEU A 40 8.32 -4.69 4.70
C LEU A 40 7.29 -3.68 4.20
N GLY A 41 7.06 -2.59 4.97
CA GLY A 41 6.12 -1.53 4.61
C GLY A 41 5.20 -1.12 5.77
N GLY A 42 4.95 -2.02 6.71
CA GLY A 42 4.25 -1.72 7.96
C GLY A 42 2.79 -1.27 7.77
N LEU A 43 2.32 -0.41 8.68
CA LEU A 43 0.90 -0.02 8.77
C LEU A 43 0.43 0.88 7.63
N VAL A 44 1.33 1.70 7.08
CA VAL A 44 0.98 2.74 6.09
C VAL A 44 1.02 2.26 4.64
N THR A 45 1.52 1.07 4.39
CA THR A 45 1.50 0.45 3.05
C THR A 45 0.16 -0.23 2.83
N ASP A 46 -0.55 0.14 1.78
CA ASP A 46 -1.89 -0.41 1.49
C ASP A 46 -1.84 -1.76 0.76
N TYR A 47 -0.82 -1.99 -0.05
CA TYR A 47 -0.63 -3.22 -0.81
C TYR A 47 0.78 -3.75 -0.63
N MET A 48 0.88 -5.04 -0.33
CA MET A 48 2.14 -5.73 -0.11
C MET A 48 2.18 -7.00 -0.94
N SER A 49 3.26 -7.20 -1.69
CA SER A 49 3.44 -8.38 -2.53
C SER A 49 4.89 -8.51 -2.95
N PRO A 50 5.31 -9.66 -3.48
CA PRO A 50 6.58 -9.73 -4.21
C PRO A 50 6.54 -8.80 -5.42
N ILE A 51 7.70 -8.30 -5.80
CA ILE A 51 7.93 -7.62 -7.07
C ILE A 51 8.42 -8.68 -8.04
N ILE A 52 7.63 -8.97 -9.08
CA ILE A 52 7.90 -10.04 -10.03
C ILE A 52 8.18 -9.41 -11.39
N LYS A 53 9.19 -9.91 -12.09
CA LYS A 53 9.45 -9.50 -13.47
C LYS A 53 8.23 -9.81 -14.35
N PRO A 54 7.78 -8.88 -15.19
CA PRO A 54 6.66 -9.10 -16.09
C PRO A 54 6.86 -10.37 -16.94
N ASN A 55 5.82 -11.19 -17.06
CA ASN A 55 5.81 -12.43 -17.81
C ASN A 55 6.83 -13.51 -17.34
N SER A 56 7.36 -13.38 -16.13
CA SER A 56 8.23 -14.41 -15.57
C SER A 56 7.43 -15.68 -15.25
N LYS A 57 7.78 -16.76 -15.92
CA LYS A 57 7.28 -18.10 -15.58
C LYS A 57 8.09 -18.75 -14.46
N PHE A 58 9.35 -18.36 -14.32
CA PHE A 58 10.30 -18.99 -13.39
C PHE A 58 9.78 -19.00 -11.94
N PHE A 59 9.36 -17.82 -11.43
CA PHE A 59 8.85 -17.72 -10.08
C PHE A 59 7.53 -18.48 -9.89
N LYS A 60 6.64 -18.41 -10.87
CA LYS A 60 5.33 -19.04 -10.82
C LYS A 60 5.43 -20.57 -10.84
N ASP A 61 6.20 -21.10 -11.79
CA ASP A 61 6.33 -22.55 -12.01
C ASP A 61 7.11 -23.26 -10.88
N ASN A 62 7.98 -22.52 -10.19
CA ASN A 62 8.82 -23.05 -9.12
C ASN A 62 8.44 -22.54 -7.73
N PHE A 63 7.27 -21.89 -7.59
CA PHE A 63 6.91 -21.15 -6.36
C PHE A 63 7.05 -21.99 -5.09
N LEU A 64 6.54 -23.21 -5.06
CA LEU A 64 6.55 -24.03 -3.84
C LEU A 64 7.98 -24.39 -3.40
N SER A 65 8.83 -24.83 -4.32
CA SER A 65 10.23 -25.15 -3.99
C SER A 65 11.01 -23.92 -3.55
N LEU A 66 10.86 -22.82 -4.28
CA LEU A 66 11.50 -21.54 -3.94
C LEU A 66 11.03 -21.02 -2.57
N TRP A 67 9.75 -21.19 -2.26
CA TRP A 67 9.22 -20.75 -0.97
C TRP A 67 9.77 -21.59 0.19
N GLU A 68 9.94 -22.90 0.03
CA GLU A 68 10.61 -23.73 1.03
C GLU A 68 12.07 -23.33 1.25
N GLU A 69 12.80 -23.05 0.18
CA GLU A 69 14.18 -22.54 0.25
C GLU A 69 14.26 -21.18 0.97
N ILE A 70 13.35 -20.25 0.64
CA ILE A 70 13.26 -18.94 1.29
C ILE A 70 12.99 -19.10 2.80
N LYS A 71 12.03 -19.93 3.18
CA LYS A 71 11.71 -20.19 4.58
C LYS A 71 12.92 -20.78 5.34
N SER A 72 13.63 -21.68 4.72
CA SER A 72 14.84 -22.27 5.31
C SER A 72 15.97 -21.25 5.45
N ALA A 73 16.14 -20.36 4.50
CA ALA A 73 17.17 -19.33 4.51
C ALA A 73 16.93 -18.24 5.57
N ILE A 74 15.65 -17.94 5.86
CA ILE A 74 15.25 -16.92 6.85
C ILE A 74 15.01 -17.53 8.24
N SER A 75 15.41 -18.64 8.58
CA SER A 75 15.09 -19.51 9.73
C SER A 75 14.79 -18.87 11.10
N ASP A 76 15.01 -17.57 11.33
CA ASP A 76 14.84 -16.89 12.60
C ASP A 76 13.45 -16.23 12.75
N TYR A 77 12.38 -17.01 12.60
CA TYR A 77 11.01 -16.58 12.85
C TYR A 77 10.15 -17.73 13.42
N ASP A 78 9.08 -17.37 14.14
CA ASP A 78 8.13 -18.33 14.72
C ASP A 78 6.85 -18.45 13.89
N VAL A 79 6.42 -17.34 13.26
CA VAL A 79 5.15 -17.24 12.51
C VAL A 79 5.34 -16.46 11.23
N ILE A 80 4.60 -16.83 10.19
CA ILE A 80 4.53 -16.08 8.92
C ILE A 80 3.18 -15.37 8.86
N HIS A 81 3.22 -14.04 8.65
CA HIS A 81 2.03 -13.22 8.49
C HIS A 81 2.17 -12.27 7.30
N LEU A 82 1.76 -12.71 6.12
CA LEU A 82 1.85 -11.95 4.86
C LEU A 82 0.52 -11.27 4.54
N SER A 83 0.27 -10.11 5.13
CA SER A 83 -0.99 -9.36 4.99
C SER A 83 -1.05 -8.46 3.75
N LYS A 84 -2.23 -7.88 3.49
CA LYS A 84 -2.50 -6.84 2.48
C LYS A 84 -2.13 -7.23 1.05
N GLN A 85 -2.19 -8.50 0.75
CA GLN A 85 -1.89 -9.02 -0.58
C GLN A 85 -3.10 -8.91 -1.51
N LYS A 86 -2.84 -8.59 -2.76
CA LYS A 86 -3.84 -8.71 -3.83
C LYS A 86 -3.89 -10.15 -4.36
N PRO A 87 -5.04 -10.62 -4.84
CA PRO A 87 -5.14 -11.93 -5.48
C PRO A 87 -4.37 -12.00 -6.81
N TYR A 88 -4.05 -10.84 -7.39
CA TYR A 88 -3.29 -10.72 -8.64
C TYR A 88 -2.14 -9.73 -8.49
N ILE A 89 -1.03 -10.01 -9.16
CA ILE A 89 0.14 -9.14 -9.34
C ILE A 89 0.22 -8.85 -10.84
N GLY A 90 -0.15 -7.62 -11.26
CA GLY A 90 -0.43 -7.36 -12.68
C GLY A 90 -1.62 -8.21 -13.15
N GLU A 91 -1.43 -8.96 -14.23
CA GLU A 91 -2.42 -9.89 -14.79
C GLU A 91 -2.29 -11.32 -14.24
N GLU A 92 -1.21 -11.62 -13.54
CA GLU A 92 -0.92 -12.95 -13.02
C GLU A 92 -1.50 -13.17 -11.62
N LYS A 93 -1.92 -14.41 -11.34
CA LYS A 93 -2.38 -14.80 -10.01
C LYS A 93 -1.22 -14.69 -9.01
N ASN A 94 -1.48 -14.09 -7.86
CA ASN A 94 -0.50 -14.04 -6.79
C ASN A 94 -0.35 -15.44 -6.17
N PRO A 95 0.82 -16.08 -6.26
CA PRO A 95 0.99 -17.44 -5.74
C PRO A 95 0.75 -17.54 -4.23
N PHE A 96 1.09 -16.51 -3.47
CA PHE A 96 0.86 -16.50 -2.02
C PHE A 96 -0.63 -16.53 -1.64
N SER A 97 -1.52 -16.03 -2.49
CA SER A 97 -2.96 -16.04 -2.21
C SER A 97 -3.61 -17.41 -2.44
N HIS A 98 -2.91 -18.35 -3.06
CA HIS A 98 -3.44 -19.67 -3.39
C HIS A 98 -2.86 -20.81 -2.53
N PHE A 99 -1.63 -20.66 -2.07
CA PHE A 99 -0.91 -21.73 -1.36
C PHE A 99 -0.86 -21.53 0.14
N LEU A 100 -1.20 -20.36 0.63
CA LEU A 100 -1.28 -20.08 2.06
C LEU A 100 -2.74 -19.93 2.48
N GLU A 101 -3.04 -20.33 3.70
CA GLU A 101 -4.34 -20.08 4.30
C GLU A 101 -4.59 -18.58 4.32
N SER A 102 -5.60 -18.13 3.57
CA SER A 102 -5.89 -16.73 3.40
C SER A 102 -7.23 -16.35 3.99
N SER A 103 -7.27 -15.24 4.73
CA SER A 103 -8.50 -14.61 5.19
C SER A 103 -8.76 -13.33 4.40
N PHE A 104 -10.02 -13.10 4.03
CA PHE A 104 -10.46 -11.87 3.40
C PHE A 104 -10.43 -10.73 4.41
N MET A 105 -9.75 -9.63 4.08
CA MET A 105 -9.71 -8.44 4.94
C MET A 105 -10.53 -7.27 4.39
N MET A 106 -10.33 -6.90 3.14
CA MET A 106 -10.94 -5.68 2.58
C MET A 106 -10.94 -5.70 1.05
N ASN A 107 -11.98 -5.14 0.44
CA ASN A 107 -12.01 -4.90 -1.00
C ASN A 107 -11.24 -3.64 -1.38
N SER A 108 -10.39 -3.69 -2.39
CA SER A 108 -9.94 -2.50 -3.11
C SER A 108 -10.95 -2.15 -4.20
N ARG A 109 -11.16 -0.85 -4.40
CA ARG A 109 -12.02 -0.36 -5.48
C ARG A 109 -11.16 0.35 -6.52
N GLN A 110 -11.40 0.04 -7.78
CA GLN A 110 -10.70 0.62 -8.91
C GLN A 110 -11.73 1.18 -9.90
N SER A 111 -11.40 2.32 -10.50
CA SER A 111 -12.19 2.93 -11.58
C SER A 111 -11.31 3.02 -12.82
N PHE A 112 -11.87 2.67 -13.97
CA PHE A 112 -11.21 2.79 -15.26
C PHE A 112 -11.84 3.95 -16.01
N PHE A 113 -11.01 4.79 -16.60
CA PHE A 113 -11.41 5.92 -17.43
C PHE A 113 -11.05 5.56 -18.87
N GLU A 114 -12.03 5.17 -19.66
CA GLU A 114 -11.85 4.79 -21.07
C GLU A 114 -11.97 5.99 -22.01
N ASN A 115 -12.76 6.98 -21.59
CA ASN A 115 -13.14 8.13 -22.39
C ASN A 115 -12.93 9.44 -21.62
N ASP A 116 -13.49 10.53 -22.16
CA ASP A 116 -13.43 11.82 -21.49
C ASP A 116 -14.21 11.84 -20.15
N TRP A 117 -13.93 12.86 -19.34
CA TRP A 117 -14.54 12.99 -18.01
C TRP A 117 -16.05 13.22 -18.04
N ASP A 118 -16.59 13.87 -19.08
CA ASP A 118 -18.01 14.18 -19.16
C ASP A 118 -18.82 12.93 -19.49
N GLU A 119 -18.29 12.06 -20.34
CA GLU A 119 -18.86 10.77 -20.63
C GLU A 119 -18.81 9.85 -19.40
N TYR A 120 -17.66 9.77 -18.74
CA TYR A 120 -17.52 9.01 -17.49
C TYR A 120 -18.55 9.44 -16.43
N LYS A 121 -18.76 10.76 -16.26
CA LYS A 121 -19.75 11.29 -15.31
C LYS A 121 -21.18 10.83 -15.66
N LYS A 122 -21.53 10.83 -16.94
CA LYS A 122 -22.87 10.41 -17.38
C LYS A 122 -23.13 8.93 -17.12
N LEU A 123 -22.14 8.08 -17.37
CA LEU A 123 -22.25 6.64 -17.29
C LEU A 123 -22.12 6.10 -15.85
N HIS A 124 -21.20 6.63 -15.07
CA HIS A 124 -20.78 6.01 -13.82
C HIS A 124 -21.09 6.82 -12.55
N ILE A 125 -21.41 8.11 -12.66
CA ILE A 125 -21.63 8.95 -11.46
C ILE A 125 -23.12 9.27 -11.31
N LYS A 126 -23.68 8.87 -10.14
CA LYS A 126 -25.07 9.17 -9.82
C LYS A 126 -25.31 10.69 -9.76
N GLN A 127 -26.40 11.16 -10.35
CA GLN A 127 -26.76 12.58 -10.38
C GLN A 127 -26.89 13.22 -8.99
N LYS A 128 -27.33 12.46 -7.99
CA LYS A 128 -27.37 12.90 -6.59
C LYS A 128 -25.97 13.30 -6.10
N PHE A 129 -24.96 12.49 -6.40
CA PHE A 129 -23.56 12.79 -6.01
C PHE A 129 -23.06 14.07 -6.66
N LEU A 130 -23.33 14.28 -7.97
CA LEU A 130 -22.93 15.49 -8.69
C LEU A 130 -23.61 16.74 -8.10
N ARG A 131 -24.90 16.66 -7.76
CA ARG A 131 -25.62 17.78 -7.10
C ARG A 131 -25.04 18.09 -5.73
N ASP A 132 -24.76 17.09 -4.91
CA ASP A 132 -24.17 17.26 -3.60
C ASP A 132 -22.75 17.85 -3.68
N SER A 133 -21.95 17.42 -4.66
CA SER A 133 -20.63 17.97 -4.91
C SER A 133 -20.69 19.47 -5.29
N ARG A 134 -21.60 19.84 -6.21
CA ARG A 134 -21.81 21.26 -6.60
C ARG A 134 -22.26 22.11 -5.40
N ARG A 135 -23.17 21.59 -4.56
CA ARG A 135 -23.62 22.27 -3.35
C ARG A 135 -22.49 22.50 -2.35
N ARG A 136 -21.64 21.48 -2.13
CA ARG A 136 -20.47 21.60 -1.24
C ARG A 136 -19.46 22.61 -1.76
N ARG A 137 -19.18 22.58 -3.07
CA ARG A 137 -18.28 23.55 -3.72
C ARG A 137 -18.78 24.99 -3.53
N ARG A 138 -20.08 25.24 -3.76
CA ARG A 138 -20.68 26.56 -3.54
C ARG A 138 -20.50 27.03 -2.10
N ARG A 139 -20.81 26.17 -1.11
CA ARG A 139 -20.62 26.52 0.31
C ARG A 139 -19.17 26.82 0.67
N LEU A 140 -18.21 26.13 0.08
CA LEU A 140 -16.79 26.42 0.27
C LEU A 140 -16.43 27.79 -0.35
N SER A 141 -16.97 28.13 -1.52
CA SER A 141 -16.74 29.43 -2.17
C SER A 141 -17.35 30.59 -1.38
N GLU A 142 -18.40 30.35 -0.59
CA GLU A 142 -18.99 31.34 0.35
C GLU A 142 -18.04 31.69 1.52
N LEU A 143 -17.11 30.80 1.85
CA LEU A 143 -16.13 30.99 2.93
C LEU A 143 -14.83 31.69 2.45
N GLY A 144 -14.61 31.81 1.16
CA GLY A 144 -13.43 32.44 0.59
C GLY A 144 -13.16 32.02 -0.84
N ASN A 145 -12.06 32.53 -1.41
CA ASN A 145 -11.65 32.14 -2.76
C ASN A 145 -11.26 30.66 -2.80
N LEU A 146 -11.92 29.88 -3.66
CA LEU A 146 -11.67 28.46 -3.84
C LEU A 146 -10.86 28.23 -5.11
N GLU A 147 -9.60 27.90 -4.93
CA GLU A 147 -8.70 27.55 -6.02
C GLU A 147 -8.25 26.09 -5.92
N PHE A 148 -8.11 25.45 -7.07
CA PHE A 148 -7.43 24.17 -7.18
C PHE A 148 -6.08 24.39 -7.85
N LYS A 149 -5.00 24.05 -7.13
CA LYS A 149 -3.63 24.20 -7.63
C LYS A 149 -2.91 22.85 -7.56
N ILE A 150 -2.13 22.57 -8.59
CA ILE A 150 -1.16 21.48 -8.59
C ILE A 150 0.20 22.13 -8.37
N TYR A 151 0.93 21.62 -7.38
CA TYR A 151 2.25 22.10 -7.03
C TYR A 151 3.29 21.04 -7.40
N ASP A 152 4.29 21.44 -8.16
CA ASP A 152 5.41 20.62 -8.64
C ASP A 152 6.77 21.13 -8.15
N SER A 153 6.79 22.31 -7.52
CA SER A 153 7.99 22.88 -6.93
C SER A 153 8.28 22.30 -5.54
N PRO A 154 9.50 21.78 -5.28
CA PRO A 154 9.88 21.26 -3.96
C PRO A 154 9.78 22.27 -2.82
N SER A 155 10.01 23.56 -3.08
CA SER A 155 9.94 24.63 -2.08
C SER A 155 8.53 24.83 -1.52
N ASP A 156 7.52 24.68 -2.36
CA ASP A 156 6.13 24.88 -1.97
C ASP A 156 5.54 23.64 -1.28
N LEU A 157 6.09 22.45 -1.59
CA LEU A 157 5.61 21.19 -1.06
C LEU A 157 5.80 21.07 0.44
N SER A 158 6.88 21.58 1.02
CA SER A 158 7.15 21.47 2.46
C SER A 158 6.05 22.10 3.30
N ALA A 159 5.67 23.35 3.02
CA ALA A 159 4.61 24.06 3.73
C ALA A 159 3.23 23.38 3.56
N LEU A 160 2.97 22.84 2.36
CA LEU A 160 1.74 22.12 2.06
C LEU A 160 1.65 20.80 2.82
N ILE A 161 2.74 20.04 2.87
CA ILE A 161 2.84 18.78 3.63
C ILE A 161 2.62 19.04 5.11
N ASP A 162 3.24 20.06 5.69
CA ASP A 162 3.02 20.46 7.08
C ASP A 162 1.56 20.82 7.36
N THR A 163 0.94 21.55 6.44
CA THR A 163 -0.50 21.88 6.54
C THR A 163 -1.36 20.62 6.48
N MET A 164 -1.05 19.69 5.58
CA MET A 164 -1.73 18.40 5.48
C MET A 164 -1.60 17.59 6.77
N PHE A 165 -0.41 17.50 7.35
CA PHE A 165 -0.19 16.80 8.62
C PHE A 165 -1.00 17.43 9.76
N LYS A 166 -1.01 18.77 9.89
CA LYS A 166 -1.81 19.49 10.89
C LYS A 166 -3.32 19.20 10.74
N GLN A 167 -3.84 19.24 9.50
CA GLN A 167 -5.25 18.94 9.22
C GLN A 167 -5.60 17.48 9.52
N LYS A 168 -4.75 16.54 9.12
CA LYS A 168 -4.95 15.11 9.39
C LYS A 168 -4.90 14.80 10.88
N SER A 169 -3.91 15.33 11.61
CA SER A 169 -3.80 15.15 13.07
C SER A 169 -5.03 15.72 13.79
N ARG A 170 -5.52 16.92 13.39
CA ARG A 170 -6.78 17.47 13.92
C ARG A 170 -7.95 16.52 13.70
N ARG A 171 -8.12 15.99 12.49
CA ARG A 171 -9.20 15.05 12.16
C ARG A 171 -9.11 13.75 12.95
N TYR A 172 -7.90 13.22 13.21
CA TYR A 172 -7.75 12.04 14.06
C TYR A 172 -8.18 12.32 15.50
N LYS A 173 -7.83 13.49 16.06
CA LYS A 173 -8.29 13.90 17.39
C LYS A 173 -9.81 14.03 17.47
N GLU A 174 -10.43 14.68 16.47
CA GLU A 174 -11.89 14.87 16.40
C GLU A 174 -12.66 13.54 16.30
N LYS A 175 -12.04 12.50 15.77
CA LYS A 175 -12.63 11.17 15.58
C LYS A 175 -12.20 10.15 16.63
N GLU A 176 -11.49 10.59 17.67
CA GLU A 176 -10.89 9.70 18.68
C GLU A 176 -10.03 8.58 18.07
N GLY A 177 -9.48 8.84 16.88
CA GLY A 177 -8.67 7.90 16.14
C GLY A 177 -7.19 7.97 16.52
N TRP A 178 -6.47 6.91 16.20
CA TRP A 178 -5.02 6.88 16.37
C TRP A 178 -4.34 7.79 15.34
N ASP A 179 -3.64 8.82 15.84
CA ASP A 179 -2.92 9.78 15.00
C ASP A 179 -1.51 9.25 14.68
N ILE A 180 -1.37 8.71 13.47
CA ILE A 180 -0.09 8.17 12.98
C ILE A 180 1.00 9.25 12.87
N PHE A 181 0.64 10.52 12.62
CA PHE A 181 1.59 11.64 12.44
C PHE A 181 2.12 12.21 13.76
N LYS A 182 1.73 11.65 14.91
CA LYS A 182 2.40 11.92 16.18
C LYS A 182 3.78 11.27 16.29
N LYS A 183 4.02 10.27 15.47
CA LYS A 183 5.32 9.61 15.39
C LYS A 183 6.13 10.23 14.26
N ASP A 184 7.35 10.65 14.55
CA ASP A 184 8.26 11.25 13.57
C ASP A 184 8.58 10.31 12.39
N GLU A 185 8.41 9.00 12.61
CA GLU A 185 8.60 7.94 11.62
C GLU A 185 7.67 8.08 10.40
N TYR A 186 6.55 8.80 10.52
CA TYR A 186 5.53 8.97 9.49
C TYR A 186 5.37 10.42 8.99
N ARG A 187 6.34 11.27 9.33
CA ARG A 187 6.45 12.68 8.90
C ARG A 187 7.57 12.91 7.86
#